data_4b397ca4147efa7911da41539ec267ef
#
_entry.id   4b397ca4147efa7911da41539ec267ef
#
_cell.length_a   1.000
_cell.length_b   1.000
_cell.length_c   1.000
_cell.angle_alpha   90.00
_cell.angle_beta   90.00
_cell.angle_gamma   90.00
#
_symmetry.space_group_name_H-M   'P 1'
#
loop_
_entity.id
_entity.type
_entity.pdbx_description
1 polymer ?
#
loop_
_entity_poly.entity_id
_entity_poly.type
_entity_poly.pdbx_seq_one_letter_code
_entity_poly.pdbx_strand_id
1 'polypeptide(L)'
;METNQEAKAAEVKEREGDYYTAINLYLKGGLPAKAANCVSTYNVGIPMDQLEAIAQKLTNAGMHEKAGDFYEKMQILDRALDSYVLGHAFKKAVDLAKKSFQNMVTGLEEAWGEYLVQ
;
A
#
# COMPACT_ATOMS: atom_id res chain seq x y z
N MET A 1 12.21 -23.51 2.72
CA MET A 1 11.97 -22.36 1.90
C MET A 1 12.56 -21.12 2.51
N GLU A 2 13.29 -20.43 1.71
CA GLU A 2 14.02 -19.23 2.16
C GLU A 2 13.11 -18.13 2.65
N THR A 3 11.92 -18.00 2.05
CA THR A 3 10.97 -16.96 2.43
C THR A 3 10.55 -17.06 3.89
N ASN A 4 10.39 -18.28 4.41
CA ASN A 4 10.03 -18.47 5.81
C ASN A 4 11.13 -18.00 6.75
N GLN A 5 12.39 -18.22 6.37
CA GLN A 5 13.52 -17.80 7.19
C GLN A 5 13.61 -16.27 7.23
N GLU A 6 13.38 -15.63 6.11
CA GLU A 6 13.42 -14.17 6.05
C GLU A 6 12.28 -13.55 6.84
N ALA A 7 11.09 -14.15 6.79
CA ALA A 7 9.96 -13.67 7.57
C ALA A 7 10.24 -13.77 9.06
N LYS A 8 10.81 -14.89 9.50
CA LYS A 8 11.14 -15.08 10.91
C LYS A 8 12.21 -14.10 11.38
N ALA A 9 13.24 -13.90 10.55
CA ALA A 9 14.28 -12.93 10.85
C ALA A 9 13.72 -11.53 10.95
N ALA A 10 12.78 -11.18 10.06
CA ALA A 10 12.14 -9.88 10.09
C ALA A 10 11.35 -9.68 11.37
N GLU A 11 10.62 -10.71 11.83
CA GLU A 11 9.87 -10.63 13.07
C GLU A 11 10.78 -10.38 14.27
N VAL A 12 11.92 -11.06 14.29
CA VAL A 12 12.90 -10.86 15.37
C VAL A 12 13.41 -9.43 15.37
N LYS A 13 13.76 -8.91 14.19
CA LYS A 13 14.24 -7.52 14.09
C LYS A 13 13.16 -6.53 14.49
N GLU A 14 11.92 -6.82 14.15
CA GLU A 14 10.81 -5.97 14.53
C GLU A 14 10.66 -5.90 16.04
N ARG A 15 10.80 -7.04 16.72
CA ARG A 15 10.74 -7.10 18.19
C ARG A 15 11.89 -6.35 18.83
N GLU A 16 13.05 -6.36 18.20
CA GLU A 16 14.22 -5.65 18.69
C GLU A 16 14.16 -4.15 18.48
N GLY A 17 13.18 -3.69 17.70
CA GLY A 17 13.06 -2.29 17.37
C GLY A 17 13.85 -1.87 16.14
N ASP A 18 14.46 -2.83 15.45
CA ASP A 18 15.20 -2.57 14.22
C ASP A 18 14.26 -2.67 13.02
N TYR A 19 13.38 -1.67 12.89
CA TYR A 19 12.30 -1.70 11.91
C TYR A 19 12.82 -1.61 10.49
N TYR A 20 13.89 -0.87 10.27
CA TYR A 20 14.46 -0.72 8.94
C TYR A 20 14.90 -2.06 8.38
N THR A 21 15.65 -2.83 9.17
CA THR A 21 16.10 -4.16 8.77
C THR A 21 14.91 -5.11 8.59
N ALA A 22 13.92 -5.02 9.50
CA ALA A 22 12.71 -5.84 9.40
C ALA A 22 11.98 -5.59 8.09
N ILE A 23 11.82 -4.32 7.71
CA ILE A 23 11.15 -3.95 6.46
C ILE A 23 11.88 -4.55 5.26
N ASN A 24 13.21 -4.44 5.24
CA ASN A 24 14.01 -4.99 4.14
C ASN A 24 13.87 -6.50 4.05
N LEU A 25 13.85 -7.18 5.19
CA LEU A 25 13.71 -8.64 5.22
C LEU A 25 12.31 -9.07 4.77
N TYR A 26 11.27 -8.34 5.17
CA TYR A 26 9.92 -8.64 4.68
C TYR A 26 9.84 -8.49 3.16
N LEU A 27 10.49 -7.46 2.62
CA LEU A 27 10.50 -7.26 1.17
C LEU A 27 11.23 -8.38 0.46
N LYS A 28 12.37 -8.81 0.99
CA LYS A 28 13.13 -9.92 0.40
C LYS A 28 12.35 -11.23 0.46
N GLY A 29 11.58 -11.41 1.53
CA GLY A 29 10.77 -12.61 1.69
C GLY A 29 9.48 -12.61 0.89
N GLY A 30 9.24 -11.57 0.09
CA GLY A 30 8.02 -11.48 -0.70
C GLY A 30 6.79 -11.13 0.11
N LEU A 31 6.97 -10.37 1.20
CA LEU A 31 5.89 -10.00 2.11
C LEU A 31 5.74 -8.47 2.18
N PRO A 32 5.39 -7.83 1.05
CA PRO A 32 5.31 -6.36 1.04
C PRO A 32 4.21 -5.82 1.94
N ALA A 33 3.13 -6.57 2.16
CA ALA A 33 2.06 -6.13 3.06
C ALA A 33 2.56 -6.00 4.50
N LYS A 34 3.41 -6.92 4.94
CA LYS A 34 3.98 -6.85 6.27
C LYS A 34 4.99 -5.71 6.39
N ALA A 35 5.75 -5.47 5.33
CA ALA A 35 6.66 -4.32 5.30
C ALA A 35 5.88 -3.01 5.42
N ALA A 36 4.79 -2.88 4.67
CA ALA A 36 3.95 -1.68 4.72
C ALA A 36 3.32 -1.51 6.11
N ASN A 37 2.86 -2.60 6.72
CA ASN A 37 2.32 -2.56 8.07
C ASN A 37 3.36 -2.08 9.07
N CYS A 38 4.59 -2.51 8.93
CA CYS A 38 5.67 -2.11 9.81
C CYS A 38 5.90 -0.60 9.74
N VAL A 39 5.94 -0.06 8.52
CA VAL A 39 6.10 1.39 8.33
C VAL A 39 4.93 2.14 8.98
N SER A 40 3.70 1.66 8.76
CA SER A 40 2.51 2.34 9.26
C SER A 40 2.39 2.25 10.78
N THR A 41 2.64 1.05 11.32
CA THR A 41 2.43 0.79 12.75
C THR A 41 3.43 1.56 13.61
N TYR A 42 4.69 1.56 13.20
CA TYR A 42 5.76 2.15 14.00
C TYR A 42 6.18 3.52 13.51
N ASN A 43 5.52 4.02 12.48
CA ASN A 43 5.79 5.35 11.93
C ASN A 43 7.26 5.52 11.58
N VAL A 44 7.81 4.52 10.91
CA VAL A 44 9.25 4.49 10.56
C VAL A 44 9.55 5.52 9.49
N GLY A 45 10.57 6.33 9.72
CA GLY A 45 11.03 7.31 8.74
C GLY A 45 12.05 6.69 7.80
N ILE A 46 11.61 6.27 6.63
CA ILE A 46 12.50 5.70 5.63
C ILE A 46 12.51 6.59 4.38
N PRO A 47 13.56 6.50 3.55
CA PRO A 47 13.65 7.33 2.34
C PRO A 47 12.47 7.09 1.40
N MET A 48 12.12 8.13 0.66
CA MET A 48 11.01 8.05 -0.30
C MET A 48 11.22 6.93 -1.32
N ASP A 49 12.45 6.71 -1.73
CA ASP A 49 12.79 5.64 -2.69
C ASP A 49 12.33 4.27 -2.18
N GLN A 50 12.54 4.02 -0.89
CA GLN A 50 12.13 2.75 -0.29
C GLN A 50 10.62 2.67 -0.12
N LEU A 51 9.99 3.78 0.23
CA LEU A 51 8.54 3.83 0.32
C LEU A 51 7.90 3.49 -1.03
N GLU A 52 8.42 4.07 -2.10
CA GLU A 52 7.93 3.77 -3.44
C GLU A 52 8.17 2.31 -3.82
N ALA A 53 9.31 1.75 -3.43
CA ALA A 53 9.61 0.35 -3.69
C ALA A 53 8.59 -0.58 -3.00
N ILE A 54 8.22 -0.26 -1.76
CA ILE A 54 7.22 -1.03 -1.03
C ILE A 54 5.87 -0.96 -1.75
N ALA A 55 5.46 0.25 -2.12
CA ALA A 55 4.19 0.46 -2.82
C ALA A 55 4.17 -0.28 -4.16
N GLN A 56 5.27 -0.25 -4.88
CA GLN A 56 5.36 -0.93 -6.17
C GLN A 56 5.29 -2.45 -6.00
N LYS A 57 5.93 -2.98 -4.97
CA LYS A 57 5.84 -4.41 -4.70
C LYS A 57 4.42 -4.83 -4.31
N LEU A 58 3.70 -3.98 -3.57
CA LEU A 58 2.30 -4.23 -3.26
C LEU A 58 1.47 -4.27 -4.55
N THR A 59 1.70 -3.33 -5.44
CA THR A 59 1.01 -3.27 -6.73
C THR A 59 1.31 -4.52 -7.55
N ASN A 60 2.57 -4.92 -7.63
CA ASN A 60 2.97 -6.10 -8.39
C ASN A 60 2.38 -7.39 -7.83
N ALA A 61 2.12 -7.41 -6.53
CA ALA A 61 1.50 -8.57 -5.88
C ALA A 61 -0.03 -8.56 -6.00
N GLY A 62 -0.60 -7.58 -6.69
CA GLY A 62 -2.04 -7.46 -6.84
C GLY A 62 -2.75 -6.87 -5.65
N MET A 63 -2.01 -6.32 -4.71
CA MET A 63 -2.58 -5.73 -3.49
C MET A 63 -2.82 -4.23 -3.68
N HIS A 64 -3.65 -3.91 -4.67
CA HIS A 64 -3.86 -2.51 -5.08
C HIS A 64 -4.46 -1.65 -3.97
N GLU A 65 -5.41 -2.20 -3.22
CA GLU A 65 -6.03 -1.43 -2.15
C GLU A 65 -5.02 -1.08 -1.06
N LYS A 66 -4.17 -2.03 -0.70
CA LYS A 66 -3.12 -1.79 0.29
C LYS A 66 -2.09 -0.81 -0.23
N ALA A 67 -1.75 -0.90 -1.52
CA ALA A 67 -0.84 0.06 -2.14
C ALA A 67 -1.45 1.47 -2.09
N GLY A 68 -2.74 1.57 -2.37
CA GLY A 68 -3.45 2.85 -2.28
C GLY A 68 -3.40 3.43 -0.87
N ASP A 69 -3.68 2.61 0.14
CA ASP A 69 -3.59 3.03 1.54
C ASP A 69 -2.19 3.56 1.86
N PHE A 70 -1.18 2.86 1.37
CA PHE A 70 0.20 3.23 1.62
C PHE A 70 0.56 4.56 0.94
N TYR A 71 0.15 4.71 -0.32
CA TYR A 71 0.37 5.97 -1.04
C TYR A 71 -0.36 7.13 -0.36
N GLU A 72 -1.57 6.88 0.13
CA GLU A 72 -2.35 7.92 0.81
C GLU A 72 -1.64 8.38 2.08
N LYS A 73 -1.07 7.46 2.83
CA LYS A 73 -0.31 7.81 4.03
C LYS A 73 0.92 8.65 3.69
N MET A 74 1.52 8.42 2.54
CA MET A 74 2.67 9.19 2.07
C MET A 74 2.27 10.49 1.40
N GLN A 75 0.98 10.78 1.30
CA GLN A 75 0.44 11.97 0.63
C GLN A 75 0.71 11.98 -0.88
N ILE A 76 0.89 10.82 -1.48
CA ILE A 76 0.96 10.69 -2.94
C ILE A 76 -0.43 10.32 -3.42
N LEU A 77 -1.30 11.33 -3.43
CA LEU A 77 -2.74 11.10 -3.54
C LEU A 77 -3.18 10.66 -4.94
N ASP A 78 -2.50 11.11 -5.99
CA ASP A 78 -2.81 10.70 -7.36
C ASP A 78 -2.57 9.21 -7.55
N ARG A 79 -1.46 8.70 -7.06
CA ARG A 79 -1.16 7.26 -7.14
C ARG A 79 -2.07 6.44 -6.23
N ALA A 80 -2.43 7.00 -5.07
CA ALA A 80 -3.37 6.34 -4.18
C ALA A 80 -4.71 6.14 -4.88
N LEU A 81 -5.20 7.17 -5.56
CA LEU A 81 -6.45 7.09 -6.30
C LEU A 81 -6.37 6.02 -7.39
N ASP A 82 -5.30 6.04 -8.18
CA ASP A 82 -5.11 5.04 -9.24
C ASP A 82 -5.10 3.61 -8.68
N SER A 83 -4.43 3.41 -7.56
CA SER A 83 -4.37 2.09 -6.94
C SER A 83 -5.74 1.62 -6.47
N TYR A 84 -6.51 2.51 -5.87
CA TYR A 84 -7.87 2.16 -5.43
C TYR A 84 -8.74 1.77 -6.62
N VAL A 85 -8.65 2.50 -7.72
CA VAL A 85 -9.44 2.20 -8.92
C VAL A 85 -9.02 0.85 -9.50
N LEU A 86 -7.71 0.60 -9.60
CA LEU A 86 -7.20 -0.67 -10.11
C LEU A 86 -7.65 -1.86 -9.26
N GLY A 87 -7.76 -1.66 -7.96
CA GLY A 87 -8.20 -2.71 -7.04
C GLY A 87 -9.70 -2.76 -6.84
N HIS A 88 -10.46 -1.97 -7.59
CA HIS A 88 -11.92 -1.88 -7.47
C HIS A 88 -12.37 -1.46 -6.07
N ALA A 89 -11.53 -0.72 -5.36
CA ALA A 89 -11.89 -0.16 -4.06
C ALA A 89 -12.55 1.21 -4.29
N PHE A 90 -13.69 1.17 -4.97
CA PHE A 90 -14.35 2.41 -5.44
C PHE A 90 -14.81 3.30 -4.31
N LYS A 91 -15.22 2.73 -3.19
CA LYS A 91 -15.61 3.56 -2.05
C LYS A 91 -14.45 4.42 -1.57
N LYS A 92 -13.28 3.81 -1.42
CA LYS A 92 -12.08 4.54 -1.01
C LYS A 92 -11.66 5.56 -2.07
N ALA A 93 -11.76 5.17 -3.34
CA ALA A 93 -11.43 6.07 -4.45
C ALA A 93 -12.33 7.29 -4.45
N VAL A 94 -13.64 7.10 -4.30
CA VAL A 94 -14.60 8.20 -4.27
C VAL A 94 -14.35 9.08 -3.05
N ASP A 95 -14.13 8.48 -1.88
CA ASP A 95 -13.86 9.25 -0.66
C ASP A 95 -12.61 10.12 -0.83
N LEU A 96 -11.56 9.56 -1.40
CA LEU A 96 -10.33 10.31 -1.66
C LEU A 96 -10.57 11.42 -2.68
N ALA A 97 -11.32 11.12 -3.75
CA ALA A 97 -11.62 12.11 -4.77
C ALA A 97 -12.42 13.27 -4.21
N LYS A 98 -13.36 13.00 -3.32
CA LYS A 98 -14.15 14.06 -2.68
C LYS A 98 -13.25 15.03 -1.92
N LYS A 99 -12.17 14.53 -1.36
CA LYS A 99 -11.24 15.37 -0.61
C LYS A 99 -10.27 16.13 -1.51
N SER A 100 -9.77 15.48 -2.56
CA SER A 100 -8.63 16.02 -3.32
C SER A 100 -8.83 16.11 -4.83
N PHE A 101 -9.81 15.40 -5.40
CA PHE A 101 -10.02 15.33 -6.84
C PHE A 101 -11.50 15.41 -7.17
N GLN A 102 -12.14 16.49 -6.76
CA GLN A 102 -13.60 16.62 -6.87
C GLN A 102 -14.09 16.48 -8.30
N ASN A 103 -13.31 16.93 -9.27
CA ASN A 103 -13.68 16.80 -10.67
C ASN A 103 -13.75 15.36 -11.18
N MET A 104 -13.22 14.42 -10.42
CA MET A 104 -13.22 13.00 -10.81
C MET A 104 -14.35 12.20 -10.13
N VAL A 105 -15.06 12.80 -9.19
CA VAL A 105 -16.04 12.08 -8.38
C VAL A 105 -17.14 11.46 -9.22
N THR A 106 -17.71 12.23 -10.14
CA THR A 106 -18.82 11.74 -10.99
C THR A 106 -18.39 10.55 -11.83
N GLY A 107 -17.21 10.65 -12.47
CA GLY A 107 -16.69 9.55 -13.27
C GLY A 107 -16.44 8.30 -12.46
N LEU A 108 -15.93 8.47 -11.23
CA LEU A 108 -15.67 7.34 -10.35
C LEU A 108 -16.97 6.69 -9.87
N GLU A 109 -17.98 7.50 -9.58
CA GLU A 109 -19.28 6.96 -9.18
C GLU A 109 -19.93 6.19 -10.31
N GLU A 110 -19.79 6.67 -11.54
CA GLU A 110 -20.30 5.95 -12.71
C GLU A 110 -19.57 4.63 -12.89
N ALA A 111 -18.23 4.62 -12.78
CA ALA A 111 -17.45 3.40 -12.89
C ALA A 111 -17.82 2.41 -11.80
N TRP A 112 -18.08 2.88 -10.59
CA TRP A 112 -18.50 2.05 -9.48
C TRP A 112 -19.86 1.41 -9.77
N GLY A 113 -20.81 2.22 -10.29
CA GLY A 113 -22.12 1.70 -10.67
C GLY A 113 -22.02 0.62 -11.73
N GLU A 114 -21.21 0.86 -12.76
CA GLU A 114 -20.99 -0.15 -13.81
C GLU A 114 -20.39 -1.43 -13.25
N TYR A 115 -19.44 -1.31 -12.35
CA TYR A 115 -18.81 -2.45 -11.70
C TYR A 115 -19.83 -3.27 -10.91
N LEU A 116 -20.74 -2.59 -10.20
CA LEU A 116 -21.71 -3.27 -9.35
C LEU A 116 -22.78 -4.03 -10.16
N VAL A 117 -23.08 -3.59 -11.38
CA VAL A 117 -24.08 -4.28 -12.19
C VAL A 117 -23.50 -5.44 -13.00
N GLN A 118 -22.21 -5.61 -13.02
CA GLN A 118 -21.60 -6.76 -13.65
C GLN A 118 -21.63 -7.96 -12.72
#